data_246d1bf03b4e3af9dc5c658ac5651fb9
#
_entry.id   246d1bf03b4e3af9dc5c658ac5651fb9
#
_cell.length_a   1.000
_cell.length_b   1.000
_cell.length_c   1.000
_cell.angle_alpha   90.00
_cell.angle_beta   90.00
_cell.angle_gamma   90.00
#
_symmetry.space_group_name_H-M   'P 1'
#
loop_
_entity.id
_entity.type
_entity.pdbx_description
1 polymer ?
#
loop_
_entity_poly.entity_id
_entity_poly.type
_entity_poly.pdbx_seq_one_letter_code
_entity_poly.pdbx_strand_id
1 'polypeptide(L)'
;MSRLKRMSGELSGAFADLGTFLPIVIAVLTLQQIDPSGLFIGFGLFAIAVAVIYRRPIPVQPMKVVAAVVISQNLSAGTIAASGLLLGLVVFTLSITGVVGYIGKKIPNSVLSGIQLGVGLILAWAGAELMLQEPLIGVIAIGLLLLLIATPLNPFAAVIVIIGASTWSVFNNLDQLPVISMGFHLPRMVSIEWLEVWESTQTILLPQLSLTLTNAIIATAAIAIRLFPHGQRRITPTRLGVTTGALNLLLAPLGAFPMCHGAGGLVVQHRFGARTWLAPAIFGISCLSIGIFLGPDALKVLMLIPLSAVGALLIFAGIELAGSKQLLMGSTADRTVSIITGIVCVLFNVALGLLVGLLIELFRHYRK
;
A
#
# COMPACT_ATOMS: atom_id res chain seq x y z
N MET A 1 -15.80 -27.15 -8.76
CA MET A 1 -14.32 -26.92 -8.65
C MET A 1 -13.76 -27.90 -7.65
N SER A 2 -12.71 -28.68 -8.00
CA SER A 2 -12.09 -29.60 -7.06
C SER A 2 -11.49 -28.84 -5.86
N ARG A 3 -11.42 -29.47 -4.68
CA ARG A 3 -10.84 -28.88 -3.45
C ARG A 3 -9.43 -28.36 -3.68
N LEU A 4 -8.63 -29.08 -4.47
CA LEU A 4 -7.27 -28.69 -4.83
C LEU A 4 -7.22 -27.38 -5.63
N LYS A 5 -8.08 -27.24 -6.65
CA LYS A 5 -8.17 -26.02 -7.48
C LYS A 5 -8.63 -24.81 -6.68
N ARG A 6 -9.45 -25.02 -5.65
CA ARG A 6 -9.85 -23.95 -4.73
C ARG A 6 -8.71 -23.53 -3.83
N MET A 7 -7.95 -24.48 -3.24
CA MET A 7 -6.81 -24.17 -2.38
C MET A 7 -5.70 -23.45 -3.16
N SER A 8 -5.38 -23.89 -4.37
CA SER A 8 -4.38 -23.19 -5.20
C SER A 8 -4.80 -21.76 -5.54
N GLY A 9 -6.10 -21.52 -5.78
CA GLY A 9 -6.62 -20.16 -5.99
C GLY A 9 -6.56 -19.28 -4.74
N GLU A 10 -6.81 -19.82 -3.55
CA GLU A 10 -6.67 -19.06 -2.30
C GLU A 10 -5.19 -18.71 -2.03
N LEU A 11 -4.26 -19.64 -2.26
CA LEU A 11 -2.82 -19.43 -2.11
C LEU A 11 -2.31 -18.39 -3.12
N SER A 12 -2.65 -18.55 -4.40
CA SER A 12 -2.29 -17.58 -5.45
C SER A 12 -2.86 -16.20 -5.15
N GLY A 13 -4.12 -16.14 -4.73
CA GLY A 13 -4.78 -14.89 -4.37
C GLY A 13 -4.21 -14.23 -3.12
N ALA A 14 -3.70 -14.98 -2.15
CA ALA A 14 -3.07 -14.44 -0.95
C ALA A 14 -1.85 -13.55 -1.29
N PHE A 15 -1.08 -13.94 -2.29
CA PHE A 15 0.14 -13.26 -2.72
C PHE A 15 -0.02 -12.45 -4.02
N ALA A 16 -1.23 -12.33 -4.53
CA ALA A 16 -1.51 -11.66 -5.79
C ALA A 16 -1.14 -10.16 -5.82
N ASP A 17 -1.07 -9.52 -4.65
CA ASP A 17 -0.77 -8.09 -4.51
C ASP A 17 0.68 -7.82 -4.06
N LEU A 18 1.54 -8.83 -4.06
CA LEU A 18 2.96 -8.68 -3.68
C LEU A 18 3.69 -7.67 -4.57
N GLY A 19 3.28 -7.52 -5.82
CA GLY A 19 3.87 -6.54 -6.75
C GLY A 19 3.72 -5.09 -6.28
N THR A 20 2.71 -4.78 -5.48
CA THR A 20 2.55 -3.46 -4.84
C THR A 20 3.09 -3.46 -3.41
N PHE A 21 2.91 -4.55 -2.68
CA PHE A 21 3.28 -4.66 -1.27
C PHE A 21 4.80 -4.66 -1.07
N LEU A 22 5.50 -5.60 -1.72
CA LEU A 22 6.94 -5.81 -1.47
C LEU A 22 7.81 -4.60 -1.83
N PRO A 23 7.65 -3.96 -3.01
CA PRO A 23 8.48 -2.81 -3.34
C PRO A 23 8.35 -1.68 -2.33
N ILE A 24 7.13 -1.40 -1.86
CA ILE A 24 6.87 -0.37 -0.86
C ILE A 24 7.51 -0.76 0.48
N VAL A 25 7.29 -1.99 0.93
CA VAL A 25 7.81 -2.47 2.22
C VAL A 25 9.33 -2.48 2.23
N ILE A 26 9.97 -2.98 1.17
CA ILE A 26 11.43 -3.00 1.07
C ILE A 26 11.98 -1.58 1.04
N ALA A 27 11.42 -0.69 0.22
CA ALA A 27 11.87 0.70 0.15
C ALA A 27 11.73 1.41 1.52
N VAL A 28 10.61 1.23 2.21
CA VAL A 28 10.38 1.80 3.53
C VAL A 28 11.36 1.24 4.56
N LEU A 29 11.56 -0.08 4.61
CA LEU A 29 12.48 -0.71 5.57
C LEU A 29 13.94 -0.36 5.31
N THR A 30 14.33 -0.28 4.04
CA THR A 30 15.73 0.01 3.65
C THR A 30 16.09 1.47 3.86
N LEU A 31 15.20 2.39 3.51
CA LEU A 31 15.48 3.83 3.53
C LEU A 31 15.26 4.44 4.91
N GLN A 32 14.34 3.90 5.72
CA GLN A 32 13.90 4.54 6.98
C GLN A 32 14.34 3.81 8.24
N GLN A 33 15.07 2.71 8.14
CA GLN A 33 15.55 1.92 9.28
C GLN A 33 14.47 1.58 10.33
N ILE A 34 13.24 1.34 9.86
CA ILE A 34 12.12 0.94 10.71
C ILE A 34 12.31 -0.52 11.15
N ASP A 35 11.87 -0.86 12.37
CA ASP A 35 11.91 -2.25 12.85
C ASP A 35 11.01 -3.16 12.01
N PRO A 36 11.57 -4.14 11.27
CA PRO A 36 10.81 -5.07 10.48
C PRO A 36 9.81 -5.89 11.30
N SER A 37 10.12 -6.17 12.59
CA SER A 37 9.24 -6.94 13.46
C SER A 37 7.89 -6.26 13.62
N GLY A 38 7.87 -4.97 13.98
CA GLY A 38 6.65 -4.19 14.15
C GLY A 38 5.83 -4.12 12.86
N LEU A 39 6.50 -3.87 11.73
CA LEU A 39 5.87 -3.81 10.43
C LEU A 39 5.19 -5.13 10.06
N PHE A 40 5.92 -6.25 10.06
CA PHE A 40 5.38 -7.54 9.62
C PHE A 40 4.35 -8.10 10.60
N ILE A 41 4.55 -7.96 11.92
CA ILE A 41 3.55 -8.36 12.92
C ILE A 41 2.28 -7.53 12.74
N GLY A 42 2.41 -6.22 12.48
CA GLY A 42 1.29 -5.35 12.20
C GLY A 42 0.47 -5.82 11.00
N PHE A 43 1.12 -6.05 9.84
CA PHE A 43 0.45 -6.58 8.65
C PHE A 43 -0.21 -7.93 8.92
N GLY A 44 0.48 -8.79 9.65
CA GLY A 44 -0.02 -10.11 9.99
C GLY A 44 -1.28 -10.07 10.84
N LEU A 45 -1.26 -9.31 11.94
CA LEU A 45 -2.42 -9.14 12.83
C LEU A 45 -3.59 -8.47 12.12
N PHE A 46 -3.32 -7.43 11.31
CA PHE A 46 -4.35 -6.77 10.54
C PHE A 46 -5.02 -7.72 9.55
N ALA A 47 -4.24 -8.50 8.79
CA ALA A 47 -4.76 -9.43 7.79
C ALA A 47 -5.56 -10.59 8.43
N ILE A 48 -5.13 -11.11 9.58
CA ILE A 48 -5.86 -12.13 10.33
C ILE A 48 -7.18 -11.55 10.86
N ALA A 49 -7.17 -10.36 11.45
CA ALA A 49 -8.38 -9.68 11.90
C ALA A 49 -9.38 -9.51 10.74
N VAL A 50 -8.91 -9.07 9.58
CA VAL A 50 -9.70 -8.95 8.35
C VAL A 50 -10.29 -10.28 7.91
N ALA A 51 -9.49 -11.36 7.92
CA ALA A 51 -9.92 -12.72 7.59
C ALA A 51 -11.09 -13.17 8.48
N VAL A 52 -10.98 -12.96 9.79
CA VAL A 52 -12.00 -13.34 10.78
C VAL A 52 -13.27 -12.51 10.65
N ILE A 53 -13.12 -11.17 10.52
CA ILE A 53 -14.25 -10.23 10.51
C ILE A 53 -15.08 -10.36 9.23
N TYR A 54 -14.44 -10.31 8.07
CA TYR A 54 -15.14 -10.28 6.79
C TYR A 54 -15.45 -11.66 6.23
N ARG A 55 -14.64 -12.65 6.55
CA ARG A 55 -14.70 -14.01 5.97
C ARG A 55 -14.64 -14.00 4.44
N ARG A 56 -14.00 -13.00 3.87
CA ARG A 56 -13.80 -12.76 2.44
C ARG A 56 -12.36 -12.27 2.19
N PRO A 57 -11.85 -12.36 0.97
CA PRO A 57 -10.49 -11.95 0.65
C PRO A 57 -10.41 -10.42 0.53
N ILE A 58 -10.57 -9.72 1.65
CA ILE A 58 -10.35 -8.28 1.70
C ILE A 58 -8.85 -8.03 1.85
N PRO A 59 -8.22 -7.29 0.94
CA PRO A 59 -6.78 -7.07 0.97
C PRO A 59 -6.37 -6.13 2.11
N VAL A 60 -5.14 -6.31 2.55
CA VAL A 60 -4.44 -5.38 3.46
C VAL A 60 -3.22 -4.86 2.73
N GLN A 61 -3.12 -3.55 2.61
CA GLN A 61 -2.09 -2.87 1.85
C GLN A 61 -1.47 -1.74 2.68
N PRO A 62 -0.18 -1.41 2.46
CA PRO A 62 0.41 -0.20 3.02
C PRO A 62 -0.31 1.04 2.45
N MET A 63 -0.48 2.06 3.27
CA MET A 63 -1.06 3.33 2.86
C MET A 63 -0.10 4.04 1.90
N LYS A 64 -0.52 4.23 0.66
CA LYS A 64 0.36 4.65 -0.46
C LYS A 64 0.88 6.08 -0.33
N VAL A 65 0.07 7.01 0.18
CA VAL A 65 0.54 8.39 0.42
C VAL A 65 1.56 8.38 1.56
N VAL A 66 1.29 7.65 2.64
CA VAL A 66 2.26 7.50 3.74
C VAL A 66 3.58 6.97 3.18
N ALA A 67 3.53 5.88 2.39
CA ALA A 67 4.73 5.29 1.79
C ALA A 67 5.50 6.30 0.93
N ALA A 68 4.81 7.02 0.04
CA ALA A 68 5.45 8.00 -0.83
C ALA A 68 6.10 9.15 -0.06
N VAL A 69 5.40 9.69 0.96
CA VAL A 69 5.94 10.78 1.79
C VAL A 69 7.12 10.28 2.62
N VAL A 70 7.00 9.10 3.25
CA VAL A 70 8.06 8.46 4.02
C VAL A 70 9.32 8.25 3.17
N ILE A 71 9.17 7.68 1.98
CA ILE A 71 10.28 7.41 1.07
C ILE A 71 10.95 8.71 0.59
N SER A 72 10.17 9.77 0.32
CA SER A 72 10.69 11.02 -0.24
C SER A 72 11.23 12.01 0.80
N GLN A 73 10.83 11.93 2.06
CA GLN A 73 11.13 12.95 3.09
C GLN A 73 11.92 12.44 4.29
N ASN A 74 12.36 11.19 4.29
CA ASN A 74 13.14 10.60 5.40
C ASN A 74 12.50 10.82 6.79
N LEU A 75 11.23 10.41 6.93
CA LEU A 75 10.49 10.60 8.17
C LEU A 75 10.90 9.59 9.25
N SER A 76 10.82 10.01 10.51
CA SER A 76 11.13 9.15 11.65
C SER A 76 10.10 8.02 11.84
N ALA A 77 10.50 6.97 12.57
CA ALA A 77 9.57 5.91 12.98
C ALA A 77 8.40 6.47 13.82
N GLY A 78 8.67 7.49 14.65
CA GLY A 78 7.65 8.18 15.42
C GLY A 78 6.64 8.92 14.57
N THR A 79 7.07 9.64 13.52
CA THR A 79 6.17 10.30 12.56
C THR A 79 5.29 9.30 11.82
N ILE A 80 5.84 8.14 11.46
CA ILE A 80 5.08 7.06 10.81
C ILE A 80 4.03 6.49 11.77
N ALA A 81 4.41 6.20 13.02
CA ALA A 81 3.49 5.73 14.04
C ALA A 81 2.41 6.78 14.36
N ALA A 82 2.79 8.06 14.47
CA ALA A 82 1.86 9.17 14.64
C ALA A 82 0.84 9.24 13.48
N SER A 83 1.29 9.05 12.23
CA SER A 83 0.39 9.02 11.08
C SER A 83 -0.64 7.90 11.16
N GLY A 84 -0.22 6.71 11.60
CA GLY A 84 -1.11 5.58 11.83
C GLY A 84 -2.16 5.86 12.92
N LEU A 85 -1.73 6.46 14.03
CA LEU A 85 -2.64 6.87 15.11
C LEU A 85 -3.63 7.94 14.66
N LEU A 86 -3.16 9.01 14.01
CA LEU A 86 -4.03 10.10 13.56
C LEU A 86 -5.04 9.63 12.52
N LEU A 87 -4.57 8.92 11.50
CA LEU A 87 -5.44 8.34 10.47
C LEU A 87 -6.40 7.33 11.08
N GLY A 88 -5.89 6.50 12.01
CA GLY A 88 -6.70 5.55 12.76
C GLY A 88 -7.82 6.23 13.51
N LEU A 89 -7.52 7.27 14.29
CA LEU A 89 -8.49 8.02 15.09
C LEU A 89 -9.55 8.70 14.22
N VAL A 90 -9.11 9.43 13.18
CA VAL A 90 -10.03 10.16 12.31
C VAL A 90 -10.94 9.21 11.54
N VAL A 91 -10.36 8.16 10.90
CA VAL A 91 -11.15 7.17 10.14
C VAL A 91 -12.11 6.41 11.06
N PHE A 92 -11.69 6.01 12.26
CA PHE A 92 -12.54 5.34 13.24
C PHE A 92 -13.72 6.22 13.62
N THR A 93 -13.46 7.46 14.03
CA THR A 93 -14.50 8.42 14.46
C THR A 93 -15.49 8.71 13.33
N LEU A 94 -15.01 8.99 12.11
CA LEU A 94 -15.87 9.22 10.94
C LEU A 94 -16.72 7.98 10.60
N SER A 95 -16.20 6.79 10.89
CA SER A 95 -16.89 5.55 10.56
C SER A 95 -17.98 5.18 11.58
N ILE A 96 -17.72 5.34 12.87
CA ILE A 96 -18.73 5.07 13.90
C ILE A 96 -19.88 6.09 13.88
N THR A 97 -19.61 7.33 13.47
CA THR A 97 -20.64 8.37 13.30
C THR A 97 -21.43 8.19 12.00
N GLY A 98 -21.05 7.26 11.12
CA GLY A 98 -21.69 7.05 9.82
C GLY A 98 -21.37 8.11 8.77
N VAL A 99 -20.59 9.12 9.09
CA VAL A 99 -20.28 10.26 8.23
C VAL A 99 -19.29 9.89 7.11
N VAL A 100 -18.56 8.80 7.26
CA VAL A 100 -17.54 8.33 6.28
C VAL A 100 -18.07 8.27 4.85
N GLY A 101 -19.27 7.75 4.65
CA GLY A 101 -19.90 7.64 3.33
C GLY A 101 -20.31 8.98 2.73
N TYR A 102 -20.64 9.96 3.57
CA TYR A 102 -20.99 11.31 3.14
C TYR A 102 -19.75 12.11 2.73
N ILE A 103 -18.73 12.16 3.58
CA ILE A 103 -17.49 12.92 3.32
C ILE A 103 -16.77 12.36 2.09
N GLY A 104 -16.61 11.04 1.99
CA GLY A 104 -15.89 10.44 0.88
C GLY A 104 -16.55 10.71 -0.49
N LYS A 105 -17.86 10.92 -0.55
CA LYS A 105 -18.56 11.33 -1.78
C LYS A 105 -18.36 12.81 -2.14
N LYS A 106 -17.92 13.63 -1.20
CA LYS A 106 -17.68 15.06 -1.39
C LYS A 106 -16.30 15.35 -1.98
N ILE A 107 -15.37 14.42 -1.92
CA ILE A 107 -14.04 14.61 -2.50
C ILE A 107 -14.14 14.53 -4.03
N PRO A 108 -13.75 15.58 -4.76
CA PRO A 108 -13.83 15.58 -6.21
C PRO A 108 -12.89 14.52 -6.82
N ASN A 109 -13.40 13.81 -7.79
CA ASN A 109 -12.64 12.73 -8.45
C ASN A 109 -11.41 13.25 -9.20
N SER A 110 -11.46 14.48 -9.72
CA SER A 110 -10.33 15.18 -10.35
C SER A 110 -9.18 15.41 -9.37
N VAL A 111 -9.48 15.85 -8.15
CA VAL A 111 -8.49 16.05 -7.09
C VAL A 111 -7.89 14.69 -6.64
N LEU A 112 -8.74 13.68 -6.47
CA LEU A 112 -8.29 12.34 -6.11
C LEU A 112 -7.34 11.76 -7.18
N SER A 113 -7.68 11.90 -8.45
CA SER A 113 -6.82 11.48 -9.58
C SER A 113 -5.50 12.26 -9.60
N GLY A 114 -5.52 13.53 -9.23
CA GLY A 114 -4.31 14.34 -9.11
C GLY A 114 -3.39 13.89 -7.98
N ILE A 115 -3.96 13.55 -6.82
CA ILE A 115 -3.18 12.96 -5.72
C ILE A 115 -2.58 11.61 -6.15
N GLN A 116 -3.34 10.75 -6.82
CA GLN A 116 -2.86 9.46 -7.32
C GLN A 116 -1.73 9.66 -8.34
N LEU A 117 -1.86 10.65 -9.24
CA LEU A 117 -0.82 11.02 -10.19
C LEU A 117 0.45 11.47 -9.46
N GLY A 118 0.35 12.43 -8.53
CA GLY A 118 1.50 12.94 -7.79
C GLY A 118 2.20 11.88 -6.96
N VAL A 119 1.45 11.11 -6.17
CA VAL A 119 1.99 10.00 -5.36
C VAL A 119 2.61 8.92 -6.25
N GLY A 120 1.98 8.58 -7.37
CA GLY A 120 2.52 7.63 -8.34
C GLY A 120 3.85 8.10 -8.94
N LEU A 121 3.96 9.37 -9.30
CA LEU A 121 5.20 9.96 -9.80
C LEU A 121 6.31 10.00 -8.74
N ILE A 122 6.00 10.31 -7.48
CA ILE A 122 6.95 10.26 -6.36
C ILE A 122 7.49 8.84 -6.19
N LEU A 123 6.62 7.83 -6.18
CA LEU A 123 7.04 6.43 -6.09
C LEU A 123 7.87 5.99 -7.30
N ALA A 124 7.48 6.40 -8.51
CA ALA A 124 8.23 6.09 -9.72
C ALA A 124 9.62 6.74 -9.73
N TRP A 125 9.72 7.97 -9.24
CA TRP A 125 11.01 8.67 -9.08
C TRP A 125 11.93 7.94 -8.10
N ALA A 126 11.42 7.64 -6.90
CA ALA A 126 12.17 6.86 -5.91
C ALA A 126 12.59 5.48 -6.46
N GLY A 127 11.72 4.83 -7.22
CA GLY A 127 12.06 3.60 -7.92
C GLY A 127 13.18 3.78 -8.95
N ALA A 128 13.20 4.90 -9.68
CA ALA A 128 14.27 5.21 -10.63
C ALA A 128 15.61 5.43 -9.91
N GLU A 129 15.62 6.12 -8.78
CA GLU A 129 16.83 6.30 -7.96
C GLU A 129 17.38 4.95 -7.47
N LEU A 130 16.54 4.06 -6.99
CA LEU A 130 16.95 2.70 -6.61
C LEU A 130 17.48 1.90 -7.80
N MET A 131 16.84 2.03 -8.97
CA MET A 131 17.24 1.32 -10.19
C MET A 131 18.64 1.77 -10.69
N LEU A 132 18.99 3.03 -10.46
CA LEU A 132 20.29 3.57 -10.86
C LEU A 132 21.48 3.04 -10.04
N GLN A 133 21.26 2.37 -8.92
CA GLN A 133 22.35 1.77 -8.14
C GLN A 133 23.02 0.62 -8.90
N GLU A 134 22.24 -0.20 -9.62
CA GLU A 134 22.69 -1.26 -10.50
C GLU A 134 21.87 -1.25 -11.78
N PRO A 135 22.16 -0.33 -12.73
CA PRO A 135 21.30 -0.05 -13.87
C PRO A 135 21.01 -1.27 -14.76
N LEU A 136 21.99 -2.14 -14.94
CA LEU A 136 21.83 -3.35 -15.76
C LEU A 136 20.77 -4.28 -15.16
N ILE A 137 20.82 -4.55 -13.87
CA ILE A 137 19.83 -5.41 -13.18
C ILE A 137 18.47 -4.73 -13.22
N GLY A 138 18.41 -3.42 -12.99
CA GLY A 138 17.17 -2.65 -13.06
C GLY A 138 16.50 -2.71 -14.44
N VAL A 139 17.28 -2.53 -15.51
CA VAL A 139 16.77 -2.63 -16.89
C VAL A 139 16.30 -4.04 -17.23
N ILE A 140 17.04 -5.06 -16.82
CA ILE A 140 16.63 -6.46 -16.99
C ILE A 140 15.33 -6.74 -16.21
N ALA A 141 15.25 -6.28 -14.97
CA ALA A 141 14.06 -6.48 -14.11
C ALA A 141 12.82 -5.81 -14.70
N ILE A 142 12.90 -4.55 -15.16
CA ILE A 142 11.76 -3.87 -15.77
C ILE A 142 11.38 -4.47 -17.13
N GLY A 143 12.38 -4.86 -17.94
CA GLY A 143 12.15 -5.54 -19.22
C GLY A 143 11.45 -6.89 -19.02
N LEU A 144 11.92 -7.70 -18.07
CA LEU A 144 11.28 -8.98 -17.71
C LEU A 144 9.86 -8.77 -17.17
N LEU A 145 9.67 -7.76 -16.32
CA LEU A 145 8.35 -7.42 -15.79
C LEU A 145 7.36 -7.08 -16.90
N LEU A 146 7.75 -6.20 -17.82
CA LEU A 146 6.91 -5.80 -18.97
C LEU A 146 6.61 -6.99 -19.89
N LEU A 147 7.60 -7.84 -20.14
CA LEU A 147 7.41 -9.06 -20.91
C LEU A 147 6.37 -9.98 -20.24
N LEU A 148 6.53 -10.25 -18.96
CA LEU A 148 5.64 -11.14 -18.21
C LEU A 148 4.20 -10.59 -18.11
N ILE A 149 4.03 -9.27 -18.02
CA ILE A 149 2.70 -8.63 -17.99
C ILE A 149 1.95 -8.87 -19.30
N ALA A 150 2.64 -8.98 -20.43
CA ALA A 150 2.04 -9.29 -21.72
C ALA A 150 1.69 -10.77 -21.92
N THR A 151 2.02 -11.64 -20.96
CA THR A 151 1.80 -13.09 -21.01
C THR A 151 0.72 -13.54 -20.02
N PRO A 152 0.26 -14.81 -20.08
CA PRO A 152 -0.57 -15.40 -19.03
C PRO A 152 0.08 -15.44 -17.65
N LEU A 153 1.40 -15.20 -17.56
CA LEU A 153 2.17 -15.14 -16.32
C LEU A 153 2.10 -13.77 -15.62
N ASN A 154 1.43 -12.78 -16.22
CA ASN A 154 1.19 -11.47 -15.62
C ASN A 154 0.93 -11.53 -14.09
N PRO A 155 0.12 -12.45 -13.60
CA PRO A 155 -0.18 -12.56 -12.18
C PRO A 155 1.01 -12.79 -11.26
N PHE A 156 2.01 -13.45 -11.78
CA PHE A 156 3.21 -13.82 -11.05
C PHE A 156 4.42 -12.97 -11.44
N ALA A 157 4.22 -11.98 -12.33
CA ALA A 157 5.31 -11.21 -12.92
C ALA A 157 6.24 -10.61 -11.86
N ALA A 158 5.69 -9.92 -10.84
CA ALA A 158 6.49 -9.34 -9.77
C ALA A 158 7.23 -10.40 -8.95
N VAL A 159 6.58 -11.53 -8.64
CA VAL A 159 7.19 -12.63 -7.87
C VAL A 159 8.33 -13.27 -8.67
N ILE A 160 8.13 -13.49 -9.98
CA ILE A 160 9.16 -14.06 -10.87
C ILE A 160 10.37 -13.11 -10.95
N VAL A 161 10.14 -11.81 -11.10
CA VAL A 161 11.21 -10.80 -11.12
C VAL A 161 11.98 -10.80 -9.80
N ILE A 162 11.28 -10.82 -8.66
CA ILE A 162 11.90 -10.85 -7.33
C ILE A 162 12.75 -12.13 -7.17
N ILE A 163 12.18 -13.30 -7.44
CA ILE A 163 12.90 -14.58 -7.31
C ILE A 163 14.11 -14.61 -8.25
N GLY A 164 13.94 -14.22 -9.51
CA GLY A 164 15.03 -14.18 -10.47
C GLY A 164 16.16 -13.25 -10.07
N ALA A 165 15.83 -12.02 -9.65
CA ALA A 165 16.80 -11.04 -9.19
C ALA A 165 17.50 -11.48 -7.90
N SER A 166 16.77 -12.04 -6.92
CA SER A 166 17.34 -12.56 -5.69
C SER A 166 18.27 -13.74 -5.96
N THR A 167 17.86 -14.66 -6.84
CA THR A 167 18.70 -15.80 -7.24
C THR A 167 20.00 -15.32 -7.86
N TRP A 168 19.90 -14.36 -8.78
CA TRP A 168 21.09 -13.74 -9.38
C TRP A 168 22.00 -13.11 -8.33
N SER A 169 21.44 -12.32 -7.42
CA SER A 169 22.18 -11.67 -6.33
C SER A 169 22.89 -12.68 -5.43
N VAL A 170 22.20 -13.71 -5.01
CA VAL A 170 22.76 -14.78 -4.17
C VAL A 170 23.91 -15.49 -4.87
N PHE A 171 23.75 -15.88 -6.15
CA PHE A 171 24.80 -16.56 -6.90
C PHE A 171 26.06 -15.72 -7.10
N ASN A 172 25.93 -14.41 -7.24
CA ASN A 172 27.07 -13.52 -7.42
C ASN A 172 27.73 -13.09 -6.10
N ASN A 173 27.09 -13.30 -4.94
CA ASN A 173 27.55 -12.86 -3.64
C ASN A 173 27.52 -13.99 -2.60
N LEU A 174 27.84 -15.24 -3.00
CA LEU A 174 27.80 -16.40 -2.11
C LEU A 174 28.62 -16.22 -0.83
N ASP A 175 29.77 -15.53 -0.92
CA ASP A 175 30.68 -15.28 0.20
C ASP A 175 30.17 -14.18 1.15
N GLN A 176 29.14 -13.44 0.76
CA GLN A 176 28.59 -12.31 1.53
C GLN A 176 27.15 -12.57 2.03
N LEU A 177 26.73 -13.82 2.03
CA LEU A 177 25.39 -14.15 2.50
C LEU A 177 25.24 -13.79 3.98
N PRO A 178 24.16 -13.10 4.35
CA PRO A 178 23.96 -12.70 5.73
C PRO A 178 23.70 -13.91 6.62
N VAL A 179 24.27 -13.91 7.80
CA VAL A 179 23.89 -14.87 8.83
C VAL A 179 22.52 -14.48 9.35
N ILE A 180 21.56 -15.40 9.19
CA ILE A 180 20.19 -15.25 9.65
C ILE A 180 20.05 -16.02 10.95
N SER A 181 19.69 -15.32 12.02
CA SER A 181 19.35 -15.93 13.31
C SER A 181 17.83 -16.00 13.45
N MET A 182 17.29 -17.20 13.58
CA MET A 182 15.90 -17.37 13.94
C MET A 182 15.75 -17.21 15.46
N GLY A 183 14.80 -16.38 15.87
CA GLY A 183 14.49 -16.12 17.28
C GLY A 183 13.02 -15.80 17.47
N PHE A 184 12.64 -15.50 18.70
CA PHE A 184 11.32 -15.03 19.03
C PHE A 184 11.38 -13.51 19.25
N HIS A 185 10.80 -12.76 18.32
CA HIS A 185 10.81 -11.31 18.34
C HIS A 185 9.41 -10.75 18.57
N LEU A 186 9.32 -9.78 19.45
CA LEU A 186 8.10 -9.01 19.68
C LEU A 186 8.29 -7.57 19.17
N PRO A 187 7.22 -6.92 18.73
CA PRO A 187 7.29 -5.55 18.28
C PRO A 187 7.67 -4.64 19.45
N ARG A 188 8.46 -3.63 19.19
CA ARG A 188 8.83 -2.62 20.19
C ARG A 188 7.86 -1.44 20.13
N MET A 189 7.53 -0.90 21.29
CA MET A 189 6.75 0.34 21.36
C MET A 189 7.57 1.48 20.76
N VAL A 190 6.95 2.23 19.86
CA VAL A 190 7.54 3.43 19.26
C VAL A 190 7.18 4.62 20.13
N SER A 191 8.19 5.36 20.58
CA SER A 191 7.98 6.66 21.22
C SER A 191 7.50 7.66 20.16
N ILE A 192 6.49 8.45 20.51
CA ILE A 192 5.92 9.45 19.61
C ILE A 192 6.02 10.81 20.30
N GLU A 193 6.71 11.74 19.68
CA GLU A 193 6.87 13.10 20.18
C GLU A 193 5.80 14.02 19.57
N TRP A 194 5.52 15.14 20.24
CA TRP A 194 4.52 16.10 19.75
C TRP A 194 4.89 16.69 18.38
N LEU A 195 6.17 16.90 18.11
CA LEU A 195 6.65 17.39 16.82
C LEU A 195 6.32 16.42 15.68
N GLU A 196 6.44 15.11 15.93
CA GLU A 196 6.14 14.05 14.97
C GLU A 196 4.63 13.97 14.66
N VAL A 197 3.78 14.19 15.68
CA VAL A 197 2.33 14.31 15.48
C VAL A 197 2.00 15.51 14.60
N TRP A 198 2.66 16.65 14.82
CA TRP A 198 2.48 17.86 14.03
C TRP A 198 2.95 17.69 12.59
N GLU A 199 4.13 17.13 12.38
CA GLU A 199 4.68 16.82 11.05
C GLU A 199 3.74 15.88 10.27
N SER A 200 3.29 14.81 10.90
CA SER A 200 2.33 13.85 10.31
C SER A 200 1.01 14.52 9.93
N THR A 201 0.53 15.46 10.76
CA THR A 201 -0.71 16.19 10.49
C THR A 201 -0.58 17.05 9.25
N GLN A 202 0.54 17.75 9.09
CA GLN A 202 0.77 18.66 7.97
C GLN A 202 1.02 17.94 6.64
N THR A 203 1.74 16.82 6.66
CA THR A 203 2.26 16.19 5.44
C THR A 203 1.43 15.01 4.96
N ILE A 204 0.86 14.21 5.88
CA ILE A 204 0.28 12.90 5.59
C ILE A 204 -1.23 12.87 5.76
N LEU A 205 -1.75 13.42 6.86
CA LEU A 205 -3.11 13.17 7.33
C LEU A 205 -4.18 13.42 6.26
N LEU A 206 -4.26 14.63 5.74
CA LEU A 206 -5.34 15.00 4.81
C LEU A 206 -5.29 14.26 3.47
N PRO A 207 -4.13 14.18 2.77
CA PRO A 207 -4.08 13.49 1.50
C PRO A 207 -4.29 11.98 1.64
N GLN A 208 -3.75 11.35 2.68
CA GLN A 208 -4.00 9.93 2.91
C GLN A 208 -5.44 9.67 3.34
N LEU A 209 -6.04 10.53 4.16
CA LEU A 209 -7.44 10.41 4.55
C LEU A 209 -8.35 10.42 3.31
N SER A 210 -8.11 11.32 2.36
CA SER A 210 -8.85 11.41 1.11
C SER A 210 -8.82 10.10 0.32
N LEU A 211 -7.63 9.51 0.19
CA LEU A 211 -7.44 8.21 -0.48
C LEU A 211 -8.09 7.07 0.29
N THR A 212 -7.97 7.07 1.61
CA THR A 212 -8.54 6.04 2.47
C THR A 212 -10.07 6.04 2.39
N LEU A 213 -10.71 7.20 2.49
CA LEU A 213 -12.17 7.30 2.44
C LEU A 213 -12.72 6.87 1.08
N THR A 214 -12.11 7.30 -0.01
CA THR A 214 -12.62 7.06 -1.36
C THR A 214 -12.24 5.68 -1.87
N ASN A 215 -10.98 5.33 -1.87
CA ASN A 215 -10.48 4.09 -2.47
C ASN A 215 -10.56 2.90 -1.50
N ALA A 216 -9.99 3.04 -0.29
CA ALA A 216 -9.91 1.91 0.63
C ALA A 216 -11.27 1.55 1.26
N ILE A 217 -12.16 2.51 1.44
CA ILE A 217 -13.45 2.28 2.10
C ILE A 217 -14.57 2.19 1.07
N ILE A 218 -14.86 3.28 0.34
CA ILE A 218 -16.05 3.34 -0.52
C ILE A 218 -15.90 2.45 -1.75
N ALA A 219 -14.80 2.58 -2.49
CA ALA A 219 -14.59 1.78 -3.69
C ALA A 219 -14.43 0.29 -3.36
N THR A 220 -13.70 -0.04 -2.28
CA THR A 220 -13.56 -1.44 -1.84
C THR A 220 -14.89 -2.04 -1.44
N ALA A 221 -15.76 -1.33 -0.69
CA ALA A 221 -17.10 -1.80 -0.37
C ALA A 221 -17.95 -2.04 -1.63
N ALA A 222 -17.93 -1.10 -2.58
CA ALA A 222 -18.70 -1.20 -3.81
C ALA A 222 -18.26 -2.40 -4.68
N ILE A 223 -16.95 -2.62 -4.80
CA ILE A 223 -16.39 -3.77 -5.53
C ILE A 223 -16.71 -5.07 -4.80
N ALA A 224 -16.54 -5.12 -3.49
CA ALA A 224 -16.82 -6.31 -2.69
C ALA A 224 -18.28 -6.76 -2.80
N ILE A 225 -19.23 -5.83 -2.83
CA ILE A 225 -20.66 -6.13 -3.04
C ILE A 225 -20.90 -6.79 -4.41
N ARG A 226 -20.20 -6.33 -5.45
CA ARG A 226 -20.32 -6.91 -6.79
C ARG A 226 -19.69 -8.30 -6.88
N LEU A 227 -18.51 -8.48 -6.27
CA LEU A 227 -17.77 -9.74 -6.33
C LEU A 227 -18.34 -10.82 -5.38
N PHE A 228 -18.97 -10.41 -4.28
CA PHE A 228 -19.48 -11.30 -3.23
C PHE A 228 -20.94 -10.99 -2.85
N PRO A 229 -21.93 -11.22 -3.75
CA PRO A 229 -23.33 -10.85 -3.51
C PRO A 229 -23.92 -11.44 -2.24
N HIS A 230 -23.51 -12.65 -1.85
CA HIS A 230 -24.00 -13.35 -0.65
C HIS A 230 -23.26 -12.93 0.66
N GLY A 231 -22.38 -11.94 0.61
CA GLY A 231 -21.62 -11.44 1.77
C GLY A 231 -21.83 -9.98 2.11
N GLN A 232 -22.78 -9.32 1.47
CA GLN A 232 -22.97 -7.86 1.49
C GLN A 232 -23.08 -7.25 2.90
N ARG A 233 -23.78 -7.93 3.83
CA ARG A 233 -23.99 -7.42 5.19
C ARG A 233 -22.71 -7.30 6.01
N ARG A 234 -21.62 -7.96 5.64
CA ARG A 234 -20.35 -7.95 6.36
C ARG A 234 -19.37 -6.90 5.85
N ILE A 235 -19.52 -6.46 4.59
CA ILE A 235 -18.59 -5.54 3.94
C ILE A 235 -19.32 -4.25 3.59
N THR A 236 -19.34 -3.34 4.55
CA THR A 236 -19.94 -2.01 4.39
C THR A 236 -18.86 -0.94 4.55
N PRO A 237 -19.04 0.28 4.00
CA PRO A 237 -18.11 1.37 4.20
C PRO A 237 -17.81 1.63 5.68
N THR A 238 -18.86 1.64 6.53
CA THR A 238 -18.71 1.82 7.97
C THR A 238 -17.83 0.73 8.59
N ARG A 239 -18.05 -0.54 8.27
CA ARG A 239 -17.24 -1.63 8.83
C ARG A 239 -15.80 -1.59 8.34
N LEU A 240 -15.55 -1.31 7.06
CA LEU A 240 -14.20 -1.15 6.51
C LEU A 240 -13.48 0.02 7.19
N GLY A 241 -14.16 1.12 7.41
CA GLY A 241 -13.58 2.26 8.11
C GLY A 241 -13.32 1.98 9.61
N VAL A 242 -14.25 1.33 10.32
CA VAL A 242 -14.05 0.94 11.72
C VAL A 242 -12.86 0.00 11.87
N THR A 243 -12.73 -1.03 11.02
CA THR A 243 -11.59 -1.94 11.11
C THR A 243 -10.27 -1.27 10.73
N THR A 244 -10.26 -0.46 9.66
CA THR A 244 -9.07 0.32 9.28
C THR A 244 -8.65 1.25 10.42
N GLY A 245 -9.60 1.99 10.98
CA GLY A 245 -9.32 2.93 12.08
C GLY A 245 -8.85 2.23 13.34
N ALA A 246 -9.62 1.26 13.84
CA ALA A 246 -9.29 0.55 15.08
C ALA A 246 -7.94 -0.19 15.01
N LEU A 247 -7.67 -0.87 13.89
CA LEU A 247 -6.43 -1.64 13.77
C LEU A 247 -5.20 -0.73 13.62
N ASN A 248 -5.30 0.41 12.94
CA ASN A 248 -4.19 1.37 12.93
C ASN A 248 -3.98 1.99 14.32
N LEU A 249 -5.04 2.33 15.05
CA LEU A 249 -4.92 2.82 16.44
C LEU A 249 -4.20 1.82 17.37
N LEU A 250 -4.50 0.54 17.21
CA LEU A 250 -3.93 -0.50 18.08
C LEU A 250 -2.51 -0.88 17.67
N LEU A 251 -2.21 -0.90 16.37
CA LEU A 251 -0.97 -1.47 15.85
C LEU A 251 0.12 -0.42 15.58
N ALA A 252 -0.24 0.83 15.28
CA ALA A 252 0.76 1.87 15.00
C ALA A 252 1.74 2.10 16.15
N PRO A 253 1.33 2.14 17.46
CA PRO A 253 2.27 2.24 18.56
C PRO A 253 3.23 1.07 18.68
N LEU A 254 2.92 -0.08 18.08
CA LEU A 254 3.76 -1.27 18.02
C LEU A 254 4.71 -1.27 16.80
N GLY A 255 4.90 -0.13 16.15
CA GLY A 255 5.77 0.00 14.98
C GLY A 255 5.17 -0.56 13.68
N ALA A 256 3.85 -0.83 13.65
CA ALA A 256 3.19 -1.20 12.41
C ALA A 256 3.14 -0.02 11.46
N PHE A 257 3.44 -0.28 10.19
CA PHE A 257 3.24 0.71 9.13
C PHE A 257 1.74 0.97 8.93
N PRO A 258 1.29 2.21 8.66
CA PRO A 258 -0.12 2.49 8.43
C PRO A 258 -0.72 1.69 7.28
N MET A 259 -1.86 1.05 7.52
CA MET A 259 -2.48 0.08 6.63
C MET A 259 -3.92 0.45 6.30
N CYS A 260 -4.34 0.07 5.10
CA CYS A 260 -5.73 0.19 4.68
C CYS A 260 -6.14 -0.97 3.76
N HIS A 261 -7.40 -0.97 3.35
CA HIS A 261 -7.89 -1.86 2.31
C HIS A 261 -7.62 -1.23 0.93
N GLY A 262 -7.49 -2.06 -0.10
CA GLY A 262 -7.25 -1.58 -1.47
C GLY A 262 -8.28 -2.11 -2.46
N ALA A 263 -9.01 -1.23 -3.12
CA ALA A 263 -9.95 -1.59 -4.16
C ALA A 263 -9.30 -2.41 -5.29
N GLY A 264 -8.12 -1.98 -5.74
CA GLY A 264 -7.32 -2.68 -6.74
C GLY A 264 -6.87 -4.07 -6.26
N GLY A 265 -6.31 -4.16 -5.05
CA GLY A 265 -5.89 -5.44 -4.47
C GLY A 265 -7.04 -6.45 -4.37
N LEU A 266 -8.26 -5.99 -4.03
CA LEU A 266 -9.44 -6.85 -4.01
C LEU A 266 -9.75 -7.46 -5.38
N VAL A 267 -9.69 -6.64 -6.44
CA VAL A 267 -9.90 -7.12 -7.82
C VAL A 267 -8.84 -8.14 -8.21
N VAL A 268 -7.59 -7.83 -7.92
CA VAL A 268 -6.45 -8.69 -8.24
C VAL A 268 -6.55 -10.01 -7.47
N GLN A 269 -6.73 -10.00 -6.15
CA GLN A 269 -6.89 -11.21 -5.35
C GLN A 269 -8.04 -12.08 -5.86
N HIS A 270 -9.19 -11.47 -6.21
CA HIS A 270 -10.33 -12.18 -6.78
C HIS A 270 -10.00 -12.79 -8.15
N ARG A 271 -9.30 -12.05 -9.02
CA ARG A 271 -8.87 -12.54 -10.34
C ARG A 271 -7.98 -13.77 -10.22
N PHE A 272 -7.14 -13.84 -9.18
CA PHE A 272 -6.23 -14.94 -8.91
C PHE A 272 -6.86 -16.11 -8.17
N GLY A 273 -8.14 -16.03 -7.87
CA GLY A 273 -8.90 -17.16 -7.35
C GLY A 273 -9.19 -17.10 -5.85
N ALA A 274 -8.77 -16.04 -5.13
CA ALA A 274 -9.21 -15.82 -3.76
C ALA A 274 -10.73 -15.61 -3.69
N ARG A 275 -11.39 -16.35 -2.81
CA ARG A 275 -12.85 -16.28 -2.63
C ARG A 275 -13.26 -16.22 -1.17
N THR A 276 -12.37 -16.61 -0.27
CA THR A 276 -12.68 -16.79 1.13
C THR A 276 -11.68 -16.07 2.04
N TRP A 277 -11.86 -16.23 3.33
CA TRP A 277 -10.98 -15.72 4.36
C TRP A 277 -9.56 -16.35 4.35
N LEU A 278 -9.39 -17.47 3.65
CA LEU A 278 -8.10 -18.17 3.61
C LEU A 278 -6.99 -17.32 2.99
N ALA A 279 -7.29 -16.55 1.92
CA ALA A 279 -6.27 -15.71 1.29
C ALA A 279 -5.67 -14.66 2.27
N PRO A 280 -6.44 -13.79 2.94
CA PRO A 280 -5.87 -12.87 3.92
C PRO A 280 -5.31 -13.58 5.14
N ALA A 281 -5.82 -14.76 5.54
CA ALA A 281 -5.24 -15.54 6.62
C ALA A 281 -3.86 -16.10 6.27
N ILE A 282 -3.68 -16.66 5.08
CA ILE A 282 -2.38 -17.14 4.60
C ILE A 282 -1.37 -15.99 4.56
N PHE A 283 -1.73 -14.86 3.96
CA PHE A 283 -0.89 -13.68 3.92
C PHE A 283 -0.54 -13.20 5.35
N GLY A 284 -1.53 -13.14 6.23
CA GLY A 284 -1.35 -12.70 7.61
C GLY A 284 -0.43 -13.63 8.42
N ILE A 285 -0.60 -14.96 8.29
CA ILE A 285 0.27 -15.94 8.94
C ILE A 285 1.70 -15.83 8.40
N SER A 286 1.89 -15.64 7.09
CA SER A 286 3.21 -15.45 6.50
C SER A 286 3.90 -14.21 7.06
N CYS A 287 3.20 -13.07 7.13
CA CYS A 287 3.73 -11.85 7.73
C CYS A 287 4.06 -12.04 9.22
N LEU A 288 3.16 -12.66 10.00
CA LEU A 288 3.43 -12.97 11.41
C LEU A 288 4.67 -13.84 11.58
N SER A 289 4.81 -14.87 10.77
CA SER A 289 5.97 -15.77 10.82
C SER A 289 7.26 -15.00 10.53
N ILE A 290 7.27 -14.14 9.53
CA ILE A 290 8.43 -13.28 9.22
C ILE A 290 8.73 -12.36 10.42
N GLY A 291 7.75 -11.64 10.92
CA GLY A 291 7.94 -10.68 12.00
C GLY A 291 8.37 -11.33 13.31
N ILE A 292 7.78 -12.48 13.67
CA ILE A 292 8.05 -13.17 14.95
C ILE A 292 9.37 -13.96 14.90
N PHE A 293 9.62 -14.70 13.82
CA PHE A 293 10.76 -15.62 13.78
C PHE A 293 12.03 -15.02 13.16
N LEU A 294 11.92 -14.11 12.21
CA LEU A 294 13.06 -13.41 11.63
C LEU A 294 13.30 -12.05 12.31
N GLY A 295 12.24 -11.38 12.75
CA GLY A 295 12.37 -10.09 13.42
C GLY A 295 13.21 -9.09 12.64
N PRO A 296 14.26 -8.48 13.25
CA PRO A 296 15.18 -7.57 12.56
C PRO A 296 15.90 -8.21 11.37
N ASP A 297 16.14 -9.52 11.42
CA ASP A 297 16.84 -10.24 10.34
C ASP A 297 15.96 -10.40 9.07
N ALA A 298 14.65 -10.10 9.16
CA ALA A 298 13.80 -10.01 7.98
C ALA A 298 14.34 -8.99 6.95
N LEU A 299 14.92 -7.89 7.41
CA LEU A 299 15.56 -6.92 6.51
C LEU A 299 16.76 -7.54 5.77
N LYS A 300 17.57 -8.36 6.44
CA LYS A 300 18.71 -9.07 5.82
C LYS A 300 18.24 -10.00 4.70
N VAL A 301 17.12 -10.70 4.91
CA VAL A 301 16.51 -11.56 3.88
C VAL A 301 15.98 -10.72 2.72
N LEU A 302 15.31 -9.60 3.00
CA LEU A 302 14.80 -8.70 1.97
C LEU A 302 15.93 -8.03 1.17
N MET A 303 17.06 -7.75 1.79
CA MET A 303 18.24 -7.18 1.11
C MET A 303 18.95 -8.17 0.18
N LEU A 304 18.59 -9.45 0.17
CA LEU A 304 18.99 -10.38 -0.89
C LEU A 304 18.33 -10.03 -2.24
N ILE A 305 17.28 -9.23 -2.22
CA ILE A 305 16.64 -8.69 -3.42
C ILE A 305 17.42 -7.43 -3.82
N PRO A 306 18.03 -7.37 -5.02
CA PRO A 306 18.72 -6.18 -5.47
C PRO A 306 17.81 -4.95 -5.44
N LEU A 307 18.25 -3.84 -4.85
CA LEU A 307 17.46 -2.61 -4.76
C LEU A 307 17.05 -2.08 -6.14
N SER A 308 17.87 -2.33 -7.16
CA SER A 308 17.55 -2.01 -8.56
C SER A 308 16.33 -2.78 -9.10
N ALA A 309 16.16 -4.05 -8.71
CA ALA A 309 14.95 -4.80 -9.05
C ALA A 309 13.72 -4.31 -8.27
N VAL A 310 13.89 -3.95 -6.98
CA VAL A 310 12.85 -3.28 -6.19
C VAL A 310 12.45 -1.97 -6.84
N GLY A 311 13.42 -1.18 -7.30
CA GLY A 311 13.21 0.07 -8.03
C GLY A 311 12.37 -0.11 -9.29
N ALA A 312 12.66 -1.13 -10.10
CA ALA A 312 11.87 -1.47 -11.29
C ALA A 312 10.40 -1.76 -10.96
N LEU A 313 10.15 -2.52 -9.90
CA LEU A 313 8.80 -2.81 -9.42
C LEU A 313 8.11 -1.59 -8.84
N LEU A 314 8.84 -0.71 -8.15
CA LEU A 314 8.32 0.52 -7.58
C LEU A 314 7.94 1.54 -8.67
N ILE A 315 8.74 1.64 -9.75
CA ILE A 315 8.38 2.41 -10.95
C ILE A 315 7.05 1.91 -11.51
N PHE A 316 6.92 0.60 -11.68
CA PHE A 316 5.70 0.02 -12.21
C PHE A 316 4.48 0.31 -11.32
N ALA A 317 4.60 0.09 -10.00
CA ALA A 317 3.55 0.39 -9.05
C ALA A 317 3.18 1.89 -9.04
N GLY A 318 4.17 2.77 -9.18
CA GLY A 318 3.99 4.21 -9.30
C GLY A 318 3.21 4.60 -10.56
N ILE A 319 3.59 4.04 -11.72
CA ILE A 319 2.89 4.25 -13.01
C ILE A 319 1.45 3.72 -12.95
N GLU A 320 1.23 2.55 -12.38
CA GLU A 320 -0.11 1.97 -12.21
C GLU A 320 -1.00 2.86 -11.33
N LEU A 321 -0.45 3.43 -10.25
CA LEU A 321 -1.17 4.37 -9.40
C LEU A 321 -1.46 5.69 -10.12
N ALA A 322 -0.49 6.25 -10.87
CA ALA A 322 -0.62 7.48 -11.64
C ALA A 322 -1.65 7.35 -12.77
N GLY A 323 -1.72 6.17 -13.42
CA GLY A 323 -2.61 5.87 -14.55
C GLY A 323 -4.07 5.66 -14.17
N SER A 324 -4.64 6.52 -13.33
CA SER A 324 -6.05 6.39 -12.94
C SER A 324 -6.99 6.54 -14.13
N LYS A 325 -8.05 5.71 -14.21
CA LYS A 325 -9.06 5.79 -15.30
C LYS A 325 -9.66 7.18 -15.44
N GLN A 326 -9.79 7.93 -14.36
CA GLN A 326 -10.35 9.26 -14.38
C GLN A 326 -9.42 10.29 -15.01
N LEU A 327 -8.11 10.15 -14.86
CA LEU A 327 -7.14 10.98 -15.57
C LEU A 327 -7.26 10.78 -17.09
N LEU A 328 -7.51 9.55 -17.54
CA LEU A 328 -7.62 9.20 -18.96
C LEU A 328 -9.00 9.53 -19.57
N MET A 329 -10.09 9.38 -18.80
CA MET A 329 -11.48 9.45 -19.30
C MET A 329 -12.25 10.68 -18.83
N GLY A 330 -11.68 11.53 -17.96
CA GLY A 330 -12.32 12.75 -17.46
C GLY A 330 -12.44 13.85 -18.52
N SER A 331 -13.27 14.86 -18.25
CA SER A 331 -13.33 16.07 -19.07
C SER A 331 -11.99 16.79 -19.12
N THR A 332 -11.75 17.62 -20.12
CA THR A 332 -10.50 18.43 -20.22
C THR A 332 -10.26 19.23 -18.93
N ALA A 333 -11.32 19.81 -18.37
CA ALA A 333 -11.22 20.58 -17.14
C ALA A 333 -10.86 19.69 -15.92
N ASP A 334 -11.38 18.46 -15.83
CA ASP A 334 -11.03 17.53 -14.74
C ASP A 334 -9.58 17.06 -14.87
N ARG A 335 -9.12 16.80 -16.10
CA ARG A 335 -7.71 16.47 -16.38
C ARG A 335 -6.78 17.60 -15.97
N THR A 336 -7.14 18.85 -16.29
CA THR A 336 -6.34 20.02 -15.89
C THR A 336 -6.20 20.10 -14.37
N VAL A 337 -7.29 19.94 -13.61
CA VAL A 337 -7.22 19.89 -12.14
C VAL A 337 -6.33 18.76 -11.67
N SER A 338 -6.50 17.56 -12.22
CA SER A 338 -5.68 16.40 -11.85
C SER A 338 -4.19 16.63 -12.11
N ILE A 339 -3.84 17.20 -13.28
CA ILE A 339 -2.45 17.48 -13.64
C ILE A 339 -1.85 18.54 -12.72
N ILE A 340 -2.55 19.66 -12.48
CA ILE A 340 -2.06 20.73 -11.58
C ILE A 340 -1.88 20.17 -10.17
N THR A 341 -2.87 19.44 -9.65
CA THR A 341 -2.77 18.78 -8.34
C THR A 341 -1.56 17.85 -8.26
N GLY A 342 -1.36 17.01 -9.28
CA GLY A 342 -0.24 16.08 -9.35
C GLY A 342 1.12 16.79 -9.41
N ILE A 343 1.26 17.83 -10.21
CA ILE A 343 2.48 18.65 -10.29
C ILE A 343 2.80 19.27 -8.94
N VAL A 344 1.82 19.88 -8.27
CA VAL A 344 2.02 20.49 -6.95
C VAL A 344 2.41 19.43 -5.90
N CYS A 345 1.84 18.22 -5.97
CA CYS A 345 2.25 17.12 -5.12
C CYS A 345 3.74 16.78 -5.25
N VAL A 346 4.25 16.75 -6.48
CA VAL A 346 5.64 16.41 -6.78
C VAL A 346 6.60 17.54 -6.43
N LEU A 347 6.26 18.76 -6.79
CA LEU A 347 7.16 19.92 -6.62
C LEU A 347 7.25 20.42 -5.17
N PHE A 348 6.19 20.26 -4.39
CA PHE A 348 6.11 20.75 -3.02
C PHE A 348 5.84 19.60 -2.04
N ASN A 349 4.58 19.26 -1.86
CA ASN A 349 4.15 18.09 -1.09
C ASN A 349 2.70 17.70 -1.41
N VAL A 350 2.32 16.49 -0.98
CA VAL A 350 1.00 15.93 -1.29
C VAL A 350 -0.14 16.70 -0.60
N ALA A 351 0.11 17.30 0.56
CA ALA A 351 -0.89 18.08 1.29
C ALA A 351 -1.21 19.39 0.55
N LEU A 352 -0.18 20.11 0.08
CA LEU A 352 -0.37 21.30 -0.74
C LEU A 352 -1.06 20.98 -2.06
N GLY A 353 -0.69 19.87 -2.70
CA GLY A 353 -1.37 19.39 -3.91
C GLY A 353 -2.87 19.19 -3.68
N LEU A 354 -3.26 18.54 -2.59
CA LEU A 354 -4.67 18.38 -2.21
C LEU A 354 -5.36 19.74 -2.05
N LEU A 355 -4.77 20.66 -1.29
CA LEU A 355 -5.37 21.98 -1.01
C LEU A 355 -5.56 22.78 -2.30
N VAL A 356 -4.55 22.85 -3.16
CA VAL A 356 -4.64 23.55 -4.46
C VAL A 356 -5.71 22.92 -5.34
N GLY A 357 -5.76 21.59 -5.42
CA GLY A 357 -6.79 20.88 -6.18
C GLY A 357 -8.21 21.20 -5.69
N LEU A 358 -8.43 21.19 -4.36
CA LEU A 358 -9.72 21.52 -3.76
C LEU A 358 -10.10 22.99 -4.03
N LEU A 359 -9.16 23.92 -3.93
CA LEU A 359 -9.41 25.33 -4.23
C LEU A 359 -9.82 25.54 -5.70
N ILE A 360 -9.13 24.91 -6.65
CA ILE A 360 -9.48 25.01 -8.07
C ILE A 360 -10.90 24.46 -8.31
N GLU A 361 -11.27 23.31 -7.72
CA GLU A 361 -12.62 22.76 -7.86
C GLU A 361 -13.69 23.67 -7.22
N LEU A 362 -13.38 24.27 -6.09
CA LEU A 362 -14.28 25.22 -5.43
C LEU A 362 -14.55 26.42 -6.37
N PHE A 363 -13.51 27.03 -6.95
CA PHE A 363 -13.66 28.14 -7.92
C PHE A 363 -14.41 27.71 -9.18
N ARG A 364 -14.21 26.50 -9.66
CA ARG A 364 -14.99 25.96 -10.81
C ARG A 364 -16.47 25.83 -10.49
N HIS A 365 -16.79 25.43 -9.25
CA HIS A 365 -18.18 25.27 -8.83
C HIS A 365 -18.92 26.61 -8.75
N TYR A 366 -18.23 27.68 -8.31
CA TYR A 366 -18.80 29.02 -8.22
C TYR A 366 -18.99 29.70 -9.57
N ARG A 367 -18.31 29.25 -10.63
CA ARG A 367 -18.46 29.80 -12.00
C ARG A 367 -19.51 29.13 -12.86
N LYS A 368 -20.10 28.03 -12.39
CA LYS A 368 -21.24 27.33 -13.02
C LYS A 368 -22.54 27.75 -12.37
#